data_efe39675fe844867496151f0d43f93f7
#
_entry.id   efe39675fe844867496151f0d43f93f7
#
_cell.length_a   1.000
_cell.length_b   1.000
_cell.length_c   1.000
_cell.angle_alpha   90.00
_cell.angle_beta   90.00
_cell.angle_gamma   90.00
#
_symmetry.space_group_name_H-M   'P 1'
#
loop_
_entity.id
_entity.type
_entity.pdbx_description
1 polymer ?
#
loop_
_entity_poly.entity_id
_entity_poly.type
_entity_poly.pdbx_seq_one_letter_code
_entity_poly.pdbx_strand_id
1 'polypeptide(L)'
;GTSRAQVHLRKILDAPGVNAYTLPGNEFLLGKAKEAFDANGNIINEGTVKFLETCLDNFVKYVGVVSKLKKPKPIEPEDLDCGKPIATTITEVDPDDPNWVEKVAEITGAVSGDTYVKLDHGILTVNQIDMFLKAMPFELTYADDNNQFLYYNNAHQDPNTMFAKRVPSQSGGRMSTIHGSLPPARMKNVEWVIGTLRNGNQEYVRTIVPGSPAGVINTHNYQAMYYPDGSYAGINEIVFNFQPWLDWYLKETGQRLVGGSGPFAPAGGHGDADATSGASDSADGGHGAADATSGASN
;
A
#
# COMPACT_ATOMS: atom_id res chain seq x y z
N GLY A 1 46.83 -0.18 -2.18
CA GLY A 1 46.00 0.93 -1.82
C GLY A 1 44.57 0.55 -1.56
N THR A 2 43.75 0.22 -2.59
CA THR A 2 42.31 0.11 -2.50
C THR A 2 41.80 -1.04 -1.63
N SER A 3 42.43 -2.21 -1.67
CA SER A 3 42.02 -3.35 -0.84
C SER A 3 42.13 -3.09 0.65
N ARG A 4 43.21 -2.44 1.08
CA ARG A 4 43.39 -2.03 2.50
C ARG A 4 42.31 -1.02 2.93
N ALA A 5 41.98 -0.06 2.07
CA ALA A 5 40.94 0.92 2.34
C ALA A 5 39.56 0.26 2.50
N GLN A 6 39.22 -0.73 1.67
CA GLN A 6 37.98 -1.48 1.79
C GLN A 6 37.91 -2.30 3.10
N VAL A 7 39.01 -2.96 3.50
CA VAL A 7 39.10 -3.67 4.79
C VAL A 7 38.88 -2.70 5.97
N HIS A 8 39.51 -1.53 5.93
CA HIS A 8 39.32 -0.53 6.98
C HIS A 8 37.87 0.00 7.02
N LEU A 9 37.28 0.28 5.86
CA LEU A 9 35.88 0.71 5.78
C LEU A 9 34.93 -0.36 6.34
N ARG A 10 35.16 -1.62 6.00
CA ARG A 10 34.32 -2.73 6.56
C ARG A 10 34.40 -2.77 8.08
N LYS A 11 35.60 -2.62 8.68
CA LYS A 11 35.75 -2.57 10.13
C LYS A 11 35.00 -1.41 10.78
N ILE A 12 34.92 -0.28 10.10
CA ILE A 12 34.15 0.88 10.59
C ILE A 12 32.66 0.59 10.49
N LEU A 13 32.22 0.00 9.38
CA LEU A 13 30.81 -0.34 9.16
C LEU A 13 30.31 -1.44 10.10
N ASP A 14 31.18 -2.38 10.49
CA ASP A 14 30.88 -3.45 11.45
C ASP A 14 30.94 -2.98 12.92
N ALA A 15 31.37 -1.73 13.18
CA ALA A 15 31.44 -1.23 14.54
C ALA A 15 30.05 -1.15 15.19
N PRO A 16 29.93 -1.46 16.51
CA PRO A 16 28.63 -1.50 17.19
C PRO A 16 27.78 -0.22 17.07
N GLY A 17 28.42 0.94 16.93
CA GLY A 17 27.73 2.22 16.77
C GLY A 17 27.22 2.49 15.36
N VAL A 18 27.73 1.78 14.33
CA VAL A 18 27.32 1.90 12.94
C VAL A 18 26.37 0.77 12.55
N ASN A 19 26.71 -0.45 12.95
CA ASN A 19 25.90 -1.66 12.77
C ASN A 19 25.33 -1.84 11.35
N ALA A 20 26.18 -1.63 10.33
CA ALA A 20 25.79 -1.70 8.93
C ALA A 20 25.80 -3.15 8.44
N TYR A 21 24.83 -3.50 7.61
CA TYR A 21 24.82 -4.79 6.90
C TYR A 21 25.77 -4.73 5.70
N THR A 22 26.94 -5.34 5.81
CA THR A 22 27.93 -5.41 4.73
C THR A 22 27.81 -6.74 3.98
N LEU A 23 27.82 -6.69 2.63
CA LEU A 23 27.83 -7.90 1.81
C LEU A 23 29.22 -8.58 1.91
N PRO A 24 29.32 -9.79 2.47
CA PRO A 24 30.60 -10.48 2.59
C PRO A 24 31.08 -11.00 1.23
N GLY A 25 32.40 -10.95 1.00
CA GLY A 25 33.05 -11.58 -0.15
C GLY A 25 32.75 -10.94 -1.53
N ASN A 26 32.06 -9.81 -1.59
CA ASN A 26 31.66 -9.16 -2.83
C ASN A 26 32.48 -7.87 -3.02
N GLU A 27 33.76 -8.00 -3.38
CA GLU A 27 34.67 -6.89 -3.55
C GLU A 27 35.01 -6.66 -5.02
N PHE A 28 34.80 -5.44 -5.50
CA PHE A 28 35.26 -5.01 -6.81
C PHE A 28 36.52 -4.15 -6.65
N LEU A 29 37.61 -4.58 -7.26
CA LEU A 29 38.89 -3.90 -7.24
C LEU A 29 39.34 -3.59 -8.67
N LEU A 30 39.38 -2.33 -9.04
CA LEU A 30 39.88 -1.90 -10.35
C LEU A 30 41.39 -1.66 -10.26
N GLY A 31 42.16 -2.62 -10.79
CA GLY A 31 43.62 -2.46 -10.92
C GLY A 31 43.97 -1.45 -12.03
N LYS A 32 45.10 -0.75 -11.88
CA LYS A 32 45.59 0.21 -12.88
C LYS A 32 44.51 1.18 -13.39
N ALA A 33 43.81 1.83 -12.47
CA ALA A 33 42.64 2.64 -12.77
C ALA A 33 42.89 3.72 -13.85
N LYS A 34 44.10 4.27 -13.93
CA LYS A 34 44.45 5.25 -14.98
C LYS A 34 44.39 4.70 -16.42
N GLU A 35 44.61 3.39 -16.57
CA GLU A 35 44.64 2.70 -17.86
C GLU A 35 43.34 1.94 -18.14
N ALA A 36 42.42 1.93 -17.19
CA ALA A 36 41.23 1.09 -17.25
C ALA A 36 40.05 1.72 -17.99
N PHE A 37 40.11 3.01 -18.30
CA PHE A 37 39.03 3.76 -18.92
C PHE A 37 39.43 4.28 -20.32
N ASP A 38 38.46 4.29 -21.22
CA ASP A 38 38.58 4.98 -22.50
C ASP A 38 38.41 6.51 -22.36
N ALA A 39 38.51 7.21 -23.48
CA ALA A 39 38.34 8.66 -23.52
C ALA A 39 36.93 9.16 -23.11
N ASN A 40 35.94 8.26 -23.16
CA ASN A 40 34.52 8.53 -22.79
C ASN A 40 34.21 8.12 -21.35
N GLY A 41 35.20 7.57 -20.61
CA GLY A 41 35.01 7.12 -19.23
C GLY A 41 34.44 5.70 -19.07
N ASN A 42 34.38 4.89 -20.13
CA ASN A 42 33.95 3.51 -20.04
C ASN A 42 35.10 2.58 -19.68
N ILE A 43 34.84 1.52 -18.92
CA ILE A 43 35.84 0.48 -18.62
C ILE A 43 36.12 -0.32 -19.90
N ILE A 44 37.40 -0.36 -20.30
CA ILE A 44 37.83 -0.97 -21.57
C ILE A 44 37.73 -2.49 -21.53
N ASN A 45 38.05 -3.12 -20.41
CA ASN A 45 38.11 -4.57 -20.31
C ASN A 45 36.73 -5.17 -20.02
N GLU A 46 36.19 -5.90 -21.00
CA GLU A 46 34.86 -6.55 -20.91
C GLU A 46 34.74 -7.52 -19.72
N GLY A 47 35.80 -8.27 -19.38
CA GLY A 47 35.81 -9.17 -18.23
C GLY A 47 35.68 -8.42 -16.93
N THR A 48 36.27 -7.23 -16.85
CA THR A 48 36.13 -6.32 -15.68
C THR A 48 34.71 -5.78 -15.57
N VAL A 49 34.08 -5.43 -16.69
CA VAL A 49 32.69 -4.98 -16.73
C VAL A 49 31.76 -6.10 -16.24
N LYS A 50 31.87 -7.31 -16.79
CA LYS A 50 31.07 -8.49 -16.37
C LYS A 50 31.25 -8.80 -14.88
N PHE A 51 32.47 -8.64 -14.36
CA PHE A 51 32.71 -8.86 -12.93
C PHE A 51 32.04 -7.79 -12.08
N LEU A 52 32.07 -6.52 -12.50
CA LEU A 52 31.36 -5.42 -11.83
C LEU A 52 29.86 -5.67 -11.83
N GLU A 53 29.27 -6.06 -12.98
CA GLU A 53 27.85 -6.41 -13.10
C GLU A 53 27.48 -7.53 -12.12
N THR A 54 28.31 -8.59 -12.06
CA THR A 54 28.09 -9.69 -11.10
C THR A 54 28.11 -9.19 -9.64
N CYS A 55 29.03 -8.28 -9.31
CA CYS A 55 29.07 -7.69 -7.99
C CYS A 55 27.83 -6.86 -7.66
N LEU A 56 27.31 -6.11 -8.64
CA LEU A 56 26.09 -5.32 -8.49
C LEU A 56 24.85 -6.23 -8.34
N ASP A 57 24.73 -7.28 -9.15
CA ASP A 57 23.65 -8.25 -9.06
C ASP A 57 23.63 -8.95 -7.68
N ASN A 58 24.78 -9.35 -7.20
CA ASN A 58 24.91 -9.94 -5.87
C ASN A 58 24.52 -8.95 -4.77
N PHE A 59 24.89 -7.67 -4.92
CA PHE A 59 24.49 -6.63 -3.99
C PHE A 59 22.98 -6.41 -3.98
N VAL A 60 22.33 -6.35 -5.15
CA VAL A 60 20.85 -6.23 -5.25
C VAL A 60 20.16 -7.39 -4.57
N LYS A 61 20.62 -8.62 -4.81
CA LYS A 61 20.07 -9.82 -4.14
C LYS A 61 20.25 -9.75 -2.62
N TYR A 62 21.42 -9.32 -2.17
CA TYR A 62 21.70 -9.16 -0.74
C TYR A 62 20.83 -8.12 -0.08
N VAL A 63 20.62 -6.96 -0.72
CA VAL A 63 19.68 -5.93 -0.24
C VAL A 63 18.27 -6.49 -0.08
N GLY A 64 17.80 -7.31 -1.04
CA GLY A 64 16.50 -7.97 -0.97
C GLY A 64 16.37 -8.92 0.23
N VAL A 65 17.47 -9.55 0.66
CA VAL A 65 17.47 -10.42 1.86
C VAL A 65 17.54 -9.59 3.14
N VAL A 66 18.49 -8.62 3.20
CA VAL A 66 18.75 -7.84 4.41
C VAL A 66 17.59 -6.90 4.75
N SER A 67 16.88 -6.40 3.74
CA SER A 67 15.69 -5.56 3.97
C SER A 67 14.63 -6.28 4.82
N LYS A 68 14.55 -7.60 4.72
CA LYS A 68 13.65 -8.44 5.55
C LYS A 68 14.09 -8.59 7.00
N LEU A 69 15.34 -8.25 7.32
CA LEU A 69 15.89 -8.30 8.68
C LEU A 69 15.72 -6.97 9.43
N LYS A 70 15.25 -5.93 8.76
CA LYS A 70 14.96 -4.65 9.43
C LYS A 70 13.84 -4.84 10.42
N LYS A 71 14.04 -4.37 11.64
CA LYS A 71 12.95 -4.29 12.61
C LYS A 71 11.87 -3.35 12.08
N PRO A 72 10.60 -3.69 12.26
CA PRO A 72 9.51 -2.77 11.93
C PRO A 72 9.76 -1.41 12.59
N LYS A 73 9.48 -0.33 11.86
CA LYS A 73 9.51 1.01 12.44
C LYS A 73 8.37 1.14 13.44
N PRO A 74 8.56 1.88 14.53
CA PRO A 74 7.45 2.22 15.43
C PRO A 74 6.32 2.89 14.63
N ILE A 75 5.09 2.53 14.95
CA ILE A 75 3.90 3.18 14.40
C ILE A 75 3.59 4.36 15.30
N GLU A 76 3.74 5.56 14.77
CA GLU A 76 3.33 6.78 15.45
C GLU A 76 1.80 6.95 15.34
N PRO A 77 1.17 7.65 16.29
CA PRO A 77 -0.24 7.99 16.17
C PRO A 77 -0.53 8.75 14.87
N GLU A 78 -1.56 8.33 14.15
CA GLU A 78 -1.97 8.97 12.91
C GLU A 78 -2.91 10.15 13.20
N ASP A 79 -2.70 11.24 12.47
CA ASP A 79 -3.63 12.37 12.46
C ASP A 79 -4.75 12.09 11.45
N LEU A 80 -5.88 11.62 11.95
CA LEU A 80 -7.04 11.27 11.11
C LEU A 80 -7.89 12.50 10.75
N ASP A 81 -7.57 13.66 11.27
CA ASP A 81 -8.28 14.92 11.02
C ASP A 81 -7.64 15.79 9.92
N CYS A 82 -6.67 15.26 9.21
CA CYS A 82 -5.98 15.96 8.12
C CYS A 82 -5.25 17.22 8.60
N GLY A 83 -4.68 17.20 9.80
CA GLY A 83 -4.07 18.38 10.44
C GLY A 83 -2.70 18.76 9.89
N LYS A 84 -2.09 17.92 9.04
CA LYS A 84 -0.77 18.22 8.46
C LYS A 84 -0.91 19.15 7.27
N PRO A 85 -0.18 20.26 7.19
CA PRO A 85 -0.16 21.12 6.00
C PRO A 85 0.67 20.46 4.90
N ILE A 86 0.02 19.81 3.95
CA ILE A 86 0.64 19.22 2.76
C ILE A 86 -0.03 19.72 1.49
N ALA A 87 0.72 19.70 0.37
CA ALA A 87 0.28 20.30 -0.87
C ALA A 87 -0.91 19.60 -1.55
N THR A 88 -1.18 18.34 -1.21
CA THR A 88 -2.25 17.53 -1.83
C THR A 88 -3.57 17.58 -1.09
N THR A 89 -3.56 17.99 0.17
CA THR A 89 -4.78 18.11 0.98
C THR A 89 -5.48 19.43 0.64
N ILE A 90 -6.74 19.34 0.26
CA ILE A 90 -7.56 20.50 -0.06
C ILE A 90 -8.20 21.01 1.23
N THR A 91 -7.80 22.21 1.64
CA THR A 91 -8.26 22.85 2.89
C THR A 91 -9.16 24.08 2.64
N GLU A 92 -9.24 24.56 1.41
CA GLU A 92 -9.96 25.78 1.02
C GLU A 92 -11.47 25.58 0.96
N VAL A 93 -11.92 24.35 0.91
CA VAL A 93 -13.34 23.98 0.91
C VAL A 93 -13.64 23.17 2.16
N ASP A 94 -14.74 23.49 2.84
CA ASP A 94 -15.18 22.71 4.00
C ASP A 94 -15.39 21.24 3.60
N PRO A 95 -14.73 20.29 4.27
CA PRO A 95 -14.86 18.86 3.97
C PRO A 95 -16.30 18.31 4.12
N ASP A 96 -17.16 19.01 4.84
CA ASP A 96 -18.58 18.67 4.99
C ASP A 96 -19.49 19.35 3.94
N ASP A 97 -18.92 20.10 2.99
CA ASP A 97 -19.68 20.74 1.93
C ASP A 97 -20.23 19.69 0.94
N PRO A 98 -21.56 19.62 0.72
CA PRO A 98 -22.16 18.63 -0.18
C PRO A 98 -21.74 18.78 -1.65
N ASN A 99 -21.21 19.94 -2.04
CA ASN A 99 -20.69 20.23 -3.38
C ASN A 99 -19.15 20.34 -3.36
N TRP A 100 -18.51 19.61 -2.47
CA TRP A 100 -17.06 19.69 -2.29
C TRP A 100 -16.29 19.47 -3.58
N VAL A 101 -16.65 18.43 -4.35
CA VAL A 101 -15.97 18.05 -5.60
C VAL A 101 -16.04 19.17 -6.63
N GLU A 102 -17.21 19.78 -6.82
CA GLU A 102 -17.44 20.86 -7.79
C GLU A 102 -16.66 22.12 -7.40
N LYS A 103 -16.69 22.50 -6.13
CA LYS A 103 -15.97 23.68 -5.61
C LYS A 103 -14.45 23.49 -5.71
N VAL A 104 -13.96 22.31 -5.37
CA VAL A 104 -12.54 21.98 -5.49
C VAL A 104 -12.13 21.95 -6.96
N ALA A 105 -12.95 21.39 -7.84
CA ALA A 105 -12.67 21.40 -9.27
C ALA A 105 -12.52 22.84 -9.83
N GLU A 106 -13.34 23.77 -9.35
CA GLU A 106 -13.26 25.19 -9.74
C GLU A 106 -11.96 25.83 -9.26
N ILE A 107 -11.62 25.73 -7.97
CA ILE A 107 -10.43 26.39 -7.39
C ILE A 107 -9.11 25.79 -7.86
N THR A 108 -9.09 24.49 -8.15
CA THR A 108 -7.89 23.80 -8.65
C THR A 108 -7.74 23.86 -10.16
N GLY A 109 -8.76 24.32 -10.87
CA GLY A 109 -8.79 24.28 -12.33
C GLY A 109 -8.80 22.85 -12.88
N ALA A 110 -9.48 21.94 -12.18
CA ALA A 110 -9.52 20.52 -12.57
C ALA A 110 -10.07 20.34 -13.99
N VAL A 111 -9.42 19.46 -14.74
CA VAL A 111 -9.84 19.13 -16.11
C VAL A 111 -10.88 18.02 -16.10
N SER A 112 -11.75 17.99 -17.11
CA SER A 112 -12.82 17.01 -17.24
C SER A 112 -13.09 16.64 -18.70
N GLY A 113 -14.00 15.72 -18.92
CA GLY A 113 -14.51 15.36 -20.24
C GLY A 113 -13.45 14.73 -21.14
N ASP A 114 -13.36 15.21 -22.38
CA ASP A 114 -12.48 14.65 -23.40
C ASP A 114 -11.09 15.30 -23.43
N THR A 115 -10.71 16.01 -22.38
CA THR A 115 -9.35 16.55 -22.23
C THR A 115 -8.36 15.40 -22.07
N TYR A 116 -7.32 15.39 -22.91
CA TYR A 116 -6.26 14.39 -22.86
C TYR A 116 -5.31 14.61 -21.69
N VAL A 117 -4.99 13.52 -21.01
CA VAL A 117 -3.98 13.45 -19.95
C VAL A 117 -2.89 12.48 -20.39
N LYS A 118 -1.63 12.95 -20.34
CA LYS A 118 -0.47 12.10 -20.59
C LYS A 118 -0.11 11.35 -19.31
N LEU A 119 -0.09 10.03 -19.38
CA LEU A 119 0.41 9.12 -18.34
C LEU A 119 1.81 8.60 -18.72
N ASP A 120 2.49 7.96 -17.81
CA ASP A 120 3.86 7.43 -18.05
C ASP A 120 3.90 6.46 -19.23
N HIS A 121 2.89 5.62 -19.40
CA HIS A 121 2.83 4.59 -20.40
C HIS A 121 1.67 4.73 -21.40
N GLY A 122 1.11 5.91 -21.53
CA GLY A 122 0.01 6.13 -22.46
C GLY A 122 -0.62 7.51 -22.39
N ILE A 123 -1.70 7.64 -23.13
CA ILE A 123 -2.51 8.86 -23.16
C ILE A 123 -3.99 8.48 -23.13
N LEU A 124 -4.75 9.10 -22.26
CA LEU A 124 -6.20 8.90 -22.13
C LEU A 124 -6.90 10.23 -21.95
N THR A 125 -8.17 10.30 -22.28
CA THR A 125 -9.01 11.41 -21.83
C THR A 125 -9.44 11.19 -20.38
N VAL A 126 -9.88 12.26 -19.70
CA VAL A 126 -10.43 12.15 -18.33
C VAL A 126 -11.62 11.20 -18.30
N ASN A 127 -12.52 11.28 -19.30
CA ASN A 127 -13.63 10.33 -19.43
C ASN A 127 -13.16 8.87 -19.55
N GLN A 128 -12.08 8.63 -20.31
CA GLN A 128 -11.51 7.27 -20.43
C GLN A 128 -10.91 6.77 -19.11
N ILE A 129 -10.24 7.65 -18.35
CA ILE A 129 -9.72 7.30 -17.01
C ILE A 129 -10.87 6.95 -16.08
N ASP A 130 -11.94 7.76 -16.05
CA ASP A 130 -13.11 7.52 -15.21
C ASP A 130 -13.82 6.21 -15.57
N MET A 131 -14.05 5.96 -16.87
CA MET A 131 -14.62 4.69 -17.35
C MET A 131 -13.73 3.50 -16.98
N PHE A 132 -12.40 3.64 -17.12
CA PHE A 132 -11.45 2.58 -16.78
C PHE A 132 -11.50 2.25 -15.29
N LEU A 133 -11.51 3.25 -14.42
CA LEU A 133 -11.61 3.06 -12.97
C LEU A 133 -12.96 2.43 -12.59
N LYS A 134 -14.06 2.86 -13.21
CA LYS A 134 -15.40 2.29 -12.97
C LYS A 134 -15.57 0.87 -13.49
N ALA A 135 -14.82 0.49 -14.53
CA ALA A 135 -14.86 -0.86 -15.09
C ALA A 135 -14.09 -1.90 -14.26
N MET A 136 -13.34 -1.47 -13.25
CA MET A 136 -12.63 -2.40 -12.37
C MET A 136 -13.64 -3.25 -11.57
N PRO A 137 -13.43 -4.57 -11.46
CA PRO A 137 -14.38 -5.48 -10.78
C PRO A 137 -14.24 -5.43 -9.25
N PHE A 138 -13.86 -4.28 -8.71
CA PHE A 138 -13.67 -4.04 -7.28
C PHE A 138 -13.90 -2.58 -6.94
N GLU A 139 -14.22 -2.32 -5.70
CA GLU A 139 -14.38 -0.99 -5.14
C GLU A 139 -12.99 -0.42 -4.84
N LEU A 140 -12.75 0.82 -5.26
CA LEU A 140 -11.52 1.55 -5.02
C LEU A 140 -11.80 2.76 -4.16
N THR A 141 -10.93 2.99 -3.20
CA THR A 141 -10.92 4.21 -2.39
C THR A 141 -9.50 4.74 -2.29
N TYR A 142 -9.32 6.03 -2.44
CA TYR A 142 -8.05 6.71 -2.27
C TYR A 142 -8.13 7.79 -1.21
N ALA A 143 -7.20 7.76 -0.27
CA ALA A 143 -6.91 8.86 0.64
C ALA A 143 -5.45 9.29 0.47
N ASP A 144 -5.20 10.59 0.58
CA ASP A 144 -3.87 11.18 0.40
C ASP A 144 -2.92 10.90 1.58
N ASP A 145 -1.72 11.41 1.50
CA ASP A 145 -0.70 11.26 2.53
C ASP A 145 -1.02 12.03 3.84
N ASN A 146 -2.07 12.83 3.87
CA ASN A 146 -2.63 13.48 5.06
C ASN A 146 -3.95 12.85 5.54
N ASN A 147 -4.32 11.69 5.00
CA ASN A 147 -5.54 10.97 5.33
C ASN A 147 -6.83 11.67 4.90
N GLN A 148 -6.78 12.61 3.94
CA GLN A 148 -7.97 13.16 3.31
C GLN A 148 -8.51 12.17 2.27
N PHE A 149 -9.79 11.85 2.36
CA PHE A 149 -10.49 11.01 1.40
C PHE A 149 -10.76 11.80 0.11
N LEU A 150 -10.17 11.38 -1.01
CA LEU A 150 -10.23 12.15 -2.25
C LEU A 150 -11.03 11.50 -3.36
N TYR A 151 -11.06 10.17 -3.43
CA TYR A 151 -11.69 9.47 -4.54
C TYR A 151 -12.23 8.11 -4.15
N TYR A 152 -13.34 7.72 -4.74
CA TYR A 152 -13.81 6.34 -4.79
C TYR A 152 -14.46 6.07 -6.15
N ASN A 153 -14.42 4.81 -6.60
CA ASN A 153 -15.29 4.34 -7.67
C ASN A 153 -16.52 3.65 -7.05
N ASN A 154 -17.61 3.60 -7.78
CA ASN A 154 -18.77 2.81 -7.38
C ASN A 154 -18.82 1.46 -8.09
N ALA A 155 -17.80 1.09 -8.86
CA ALA A 155 -17.70 -0.15 -9.63
C ALA A 155 -19.00 -0.52 -10.37
N HIS A 156 -19.76 0.47 -10.85
CA HIS A 156 -21.11 0.34 -11.46
C HIS A 156 -22.16 -0.34 -10.55
N GLN A 157 -21.95 -0.35 -9.24
CA GLN A 157 -22.88 -0.95 -8.29
C GLN A 157 -23.86 0.08 -7.73
N ASP A 158 -25.02 -0.41 -7.31
CA ASP A 158 -25.89 0.34 -6.43
C ASP A 158 -25.11 0.64 -5.13
N PRO A 159 -25.02 1.90 -4.68
CA PRO A 159 -24.34 2.25 -3.43
C PRO A 159 -24.76 1.41 -2.22
N ASN A 160 -25.99 0.90 -2.22
CA ASN A 160 -26.50 0.04 -1.15
C ASN A 160 -25.94 -1.39 -1.19
N THR A 161 -25.32 -1.80 -2.30
CA THR A 161 -24.70 -3.12 -2.46
C THR A 161 -23.19 -3.10 -2.31
N MET A 162 -22.59 -1.93 -2.12
CA MET A 162 -21.14 -1.79 -1.89
C MET A 162 -20.74 -2.42 -0.54
N PHE A 163 -19.61 -3.11 -0.53
CA PHE A 163 -18.99 -3.64 0.70
C PHE A 163 -18.35 -2.54 1.53
N ALA A 164 -17.65 -1.60 0.87
CA ALA A 164 -17.16 -0.36 1.48
C ALA A 164 -18.08 0.78 1.05
N LYS A 165 -19.23 0.90 1.71
CA LYS A 165 -20.26 1.86 1.35
C LYS A 165 -19.71 3.29 1.33
N ARG A 166 -19.83 3.96 0.19
CA ARG A 166 -19.41 5.34 -0.02
C ARG A 166 -20.57 6.16 -0.59
N VAL A 167 -20.58 7.43 -0.24
CA VAL A 167 -21.53 8.42 -0.76
C VAL A 167 -20.76 9.65 -1.25
N PRO A 168 -21.28 10.38 -2.24
CA PRO A 168 -20.57 11.53 -2.84
C PRO A 168 -20.14 12.60 -1.83
N SER A 169 -20.91 12.82 -0.78
CA SER A 169 -20.61 13.79 0.28
C SER A 169 -19.44 13.41 1.19
N GLN A 170 -18.84 12.23 1.02
CA GLN A 170 -17.65 11.82 1.76
C GLN A 170 -16.35 12.28 1.09
N SER A 171 -16.39 12.64 -0.20
CA SER A 171 -15.21 13.18 -0.90
C SER A 171 -14.77 14.50 -0.25
N GLY A 172 -13.47 14.63 0.03
CA GLY A 172 -12.91 15.73 0.82
C GLY A 172 -12.89 15.50 2.32
N GLY A 173 -13.64 14.49 2.78
CA GLY A 173 -13.81 14.22 4.20
C GLY A 173 -12.54 13.77 4.90
N ARG A 174 -12.54 13.99 6.21
CA ARG A 174 -11.48 13.51 7.11
C ARG A 174 -11.66 12.04 7.41
N MET A 175 -10.58 11.32 7.56
CA MET A 175 -10.63 9.90 7.89
C MET A 175 -11.37 9.63 9.22
N SER A 176 -11.22 10.51 10.20
CA SER A 176 -11.95 10.45 11.48
C SER A 176 -13.47 10.55 11.29
N THR A 177 -13.93 11.44 10.42
CA THR A 177 -15.37 11.64 10.13
C THR A 177 -15.95 10.46 9.37
N ILE A 178 -15.25 9.97 8.34
CA ILE A 178 -15.68 8.82 7.53
C ILE A 178 -15.84 7.57 8.38
N HIS A 179 -15.00 7.40 9.39
CA HIS A 179 -15.01 6.28 10.33
C HIS A 179 -15.68 6.61 11.68
N GLY A 180 -16.34 7.76 11.79
CA GLY A 180 -16.89 8.27 13.06
C GLY A 180 -17.92 7.37 13.75
N SER A 181 -18.50 6.41 13.01
CA SER A 181 -19.41 5.40 13.58
C SER A 181 -18.69 4.19 14.18
N LEU A 182 -17.36 4.07 13.99
CA LEU A 182 -16.60 2.94 14.51
C LEU A 182 -16.34 3.07 16.02
N PRO A 183 -16.39 1.95 16.77
CA PRO A 183 -15.94 1.93 18.16
C PRO A 183 -14.46 2.35 18.28
N PRO A 184 -14.02 2.95 19.41
CA PRO A 184 -12.64 3.40 19.61
C PRO A 184 -11.58 2.31 19.37
N ALA A 185 -11.87 1.06 19.71
CA ALA A 185 -10.96 -0.05 19.47
C ALA A 185 -10.71 -0.28 17.97
N ARG A 186 -11.74 -0.08 17.14
CA ARG A 186 -11.60 -0.21 15.67
C ARG A 186 -10.94 1.00 15.03
N MET A 187 -11.12 2.19 15.63
CA MET A 187 -10.37 3.36 15.16
C MET A 187 -8.86 3.16 15.30
N LYS A 188 -8.40 2.48 16.36
CA LYS A 188 -6.98 2.07 16.49
C LYS A 188 -6.51 1.14 15.38
N ASN A 189 -7.40 0.30 14.82
CA ASN A 189 -7.05 -0.53 13.68
C ASN A 189 -6.87 0.31 12.42
N VAL A 190 -7.69 1.36 12.22
CA VAL A 190 -7.50 2.33 11.13
C VAL A 190 -6.12 2.99 11.24
N GLU A 191 -5.79 3.52 12.42
CA GLU A 191 -4.48 4.12 12.69
C GLU A 191 -3.33 3.12 12.45
N TRP A 192 -3.50 1.88 12.89
CA TRP A 192 -2.49 0.84 12.70
C TRP A 192 -2.27 0.49 11.23
N VAL A 193 -3.33 0.34 10.44
CA VAL A 193 -3.23 0.07 8.99
C VAL A 193 -2.47 1.20 8.30
N ILE A 194 -2.90 2.44 8.52
CA ILE A 194 -2.28 3.62 7.92
C ILE A 194 -0.81 3.74 8.34
N GLY A 195 -0.52 3.65 9.63
CA GLY A 195 0.83 3.76 10.16
C GLY A 195 1.75 2.64 9.67
N THR A 196 1.24 1.41 9.55
CA THR A 196 1.98 0.26 9.01
C THR A 196 2.42 0.50 7.57
N LEU A 197 1.51 1.00 6.73
CA LEU A 197 1.77 1.29 5.33
C LEU A 197 2.67 2.52 5.16
N ARG A 198 2.38 3.61 5.88
CA ARG A 198 3.16 4.86 5.87
C ARG A 198 4.63 4.63 6.24
N ASN A 199 4.89 3.78 7.22
CA ASN A 199 6.25 3.45 7.65
C ASN A 199 6.96 2.44 6.76
N GLY A 200 6.27 1.85 5.78
CA GLY A 200 6.81 0.79 4.92
C GLY A 200 7.08 -0.51 5.67
N ASN A 201 6.40 -0.76 6.79
CA ASN A 201 6.52 -2.01 7.53
C ASN A 201 5.93 -3.18 6.75
N GLN A 202 4.89 -2.90 5.95
CA GLN A 202 4.30 -3.82 4.99
C GLN A 202 3.99 -3.06 3.69
N GLU A 203 4.02 -3.74 2.56
CA GLU A 203 3.63 -3.17 1.26
C GLU A 203 2.11 -3.07 1.14
N TYR A 204 1.41 -3.99 1.78
CA TYR A 204 -0.06 -4.03 1.85
C TYR A 204 -0.51 -4.72 3.14
N VAL A 205 -1.70 -4.35 3.58
CA VAL A 205 -2.44 -5.04 4.65
C VAL A 205 -3.69 -5.65 4.01
N ARG A 206 -4.00 -6.89 4.35
CA ARG A 206 -5.19 -7.60 3.85
C ARG A 206 -6.00 -8.14 5.01
N THR A 207 -7.31 -8.06 4.88
CA THR A 207 -8.22 -8.68 5.84
C THR A 207 -9.42 -9.30 5.13
N ILE A 208 -10.01 -10.28 5.75
CA ILE A 208 -11.33 -10.83 5.39
C ILE A 208 -12.31 -10.35 6.44
N VAL A 209 -13.43 -9.79 6.02
CA VAL A 209 -14.47 -9.35 6.95
C VAL A 209 -15.19 -10.58 7.51
N PRO A 210 -15.06 -10.87 8.81
CA PRO A 210 -15.72 -11.99 9.45
C PRO A 210 -17.25 -11.82 9.42
N GLY A 211 -17.97 -12.94 9.35
CA GLY A 211 -19.44 -12.93 9.40
C GLY A 211 -20.11 -12.51 8.09
N SER A 212 -19.37 -12.46 6.98
CA SER A 212 -19.96 -12.28 5.66
C SER A 212 -20.98 -13.39 5.37
N PRO A 213 -22.05 -13.09 4.60
CA PRO A 213 -23.03 -14.10 4.22
C PRO A 213 -22.42 -15.31 3.49
N ALA A 214 -23.08 -16.46 3.52
CA ALA A 214 -22.64 -17.61 2.73
C ALA A 214 -22.49 -17.25 1.25
N GLY A 215 -21.39 -17.66 0.63
CA GLY A 215 -21.07 -17.31 -0.76
C GLY A 215 -20.43 -15.92 -0.93
N VAL A 216 -20.04 -15.27 0.16
CA VAL A 216 -19.33 -13.99 0.14
C VAL A 216 -18.07 -14.11 0.96
N ILE A 217 -16.93 -13.81 0.34
CA ILE A 217 -15.65 -13.59 1.02
C ILE A 217 -15.29 -12.13 0.79
N ASN A 218 -15.78 -11.26 1.68
CA ASN A 218 -15.49 -9.84 1.60
C ASN A 218 -14.05 -9.58 2.04
N THR A 219 -13.22 -9.12 1.08
CA THR A 219 -11.80 -8.84 1.31
C THR A 219 -11.52 -7.35 1.19
N HIS A 220 -10.79 -6.82 2.16
CA HIS A 220 -10.24 -5.47 2.13
C HIS A 220 -8.73 -5.56 1.98
N ASN A 221 -8.20 -4.86 0.99
CA ASN A 221 -6.78 -4.80 0.70
C ASN A 221 -6.35 -3.34 0.71
N TYR A 222 -5.46 -2.99 1.61
CA TYR A 222 -4.91 -1.66 1.76
C TYR A 222 -3.49 -1.66 1.23
N GLN A 223 -3.17 -0.75 0.34
CA GLN A 223 -1.88 -0.65 -0.32
C GLN A 223 -1.33 0.77 -0.21
N ALA A 224 -0.09 0.91 0.20
CA ALA A 224 0.60 2.18 0.17
C ALA A 224 0.83 2.64 -1.27
N MET A 225 0.59 3.91 -1.55
CA MET A 225 0.98 4.58 -2.78
C MET A 225 2.21 5.46 -2.51
N TYR A 226 3.02 5.67 -3.55
CA TYR A 226 4.25 6.42 -3.44
C TYR A 226 4.38 7.42 -4.58
N TYR A 227 4.91 8.59 -4.27
CA TYR A 227 5.36 9.56 -5.27
C TYR A 227 6.59 9.02 -6.03
N PRO A 228 6.93 9.61 -7.20
CA PRO A 228 8.11 9.18 -7.96
C PRO A 228 9.43 9.25 -7.20
N ASP A 229 9.53 10.09 -6.18
CA ASP A 229 10.69 10.21 -5.29
C ASP A 229 10.73 9.14 -4.18
N GLY A 230 9.71 8.25 -4.12
CA GLY A 230 9.59 7.19 -3.13
C GLY A 230 8.98 7.62 -1.80
N SER A 231 8.55 8.86 -1.64
CA SER A 231 7.81 9.30 -0.46
C SER A 231 6.38 8.74 -0.47
N TYR A 232 5.78 8.56 0.69
CA TYR A 232 4.42 8.05 0.84
C TYR A 232 3.41 9.06 0.30
N ALA A 233 2.53 8.61 -0.58
CA ALA A 233 1.53 9.44 -1.27
C ALA A 233 0.09 9.19 -0.80
N GLY A 234 -0.09 8.21 0.09
CA GLY A 234 -1.42 7.87 0.58
C GLY A 234 -1.72 6.38 0.51
N ILE A 235 -2.97 6.06 0.68
CA ILE A 235 -3.47 4.69 0.71
C ILE A 235 -4.52 4.45 -0.36
N ASN A 236 -4.40 3.34 -1.06
CA ASN A 236 -5.44 2.79 -1.91
C ASN A 236 -6.08 1.60 -1.21
N GLU A 237 -7.38 1.63 -1.03
CA GLU A 237 -8.19 0.51 -0.56
C GLU A 237 -8.87 -0.17 -1.75
N ILE A 238 -8.78 -1.49 -1.81
CA ILE A 238 -9.41 -2.34 -2.81
C ILE A 238 -10.31 -3.32 -2.09
N VAL A 239 -11.62 -3.23 -2.34
CA VAL A 239 -12.63 -4.10 -1.69
C VAL A 239 -13.38 -4.90 -2.73
N PHE A 240 -13.53 -6.19 -2.50
CA PHE A 240 -14.30 -7.05 -3.40
C PHE A 240 -14.70 -8.37 -2.76
N ASN A 241 -15.70 -9.02 -3.35
CA ASN A 241 -16.04 -10.40 -3.03
C ASN A 241 -15.07 -11.36 -3.74
N PHE A 242 -14.22 -12.03 -2.99
CA PHE A 242 -13.27 -13.01 -3.52
C PHE A 242 -13.91 -14.35 -3.90
N GLN A 243 -15.09 -14.67 -3.36
CA GLN A 243 -15.74 -15.97 -3.57
C GLN A 243 -15.91 -16.34 -5.05
N PRO A 244 -16.42 -15.47 -5.94
CA PRO A 244 -16.58 -15.81 -7.36
C PRO A 244 -15.27 -16.18 -8.06
N TRP A 245 -14.16 -15.56 -7.68
CA TRP A 245 -12.82 -15.87 -8.21
C TRP A 245 -12.33 -17.23 -7.74
N LEU A 246 -12.60 -17.55 -6.48
CA LEU A 246 -12.25 -18.82 -5.88
C LEU A 246 -13.09 -19.94 -6.52
N ASP A 247 -14.41 -19.76 -6.68
CA ASP A 247 -15.30 -20.73 -7.30
C ASP A 247 -14.90 -21.01 -8.75
N TRP A 248 -14.58 -19.96 -9.51
CA TRP A 248 -14.06 -20.11 -10.86
C TRP A 248 -12.77 -20.91 -10.88
N TYR A 249 -11.80 -20.59 -10.04
CA TYR A 249 -10.52 -21.29 -9.97
C TYR A 249 -10.71 -22.78 -9.62
N LEU A 250 -11.49 -23.09 -8.61
CA LEU A 250 -11.74 -24.47 -8.19
C LEU A 250 -12.48 -25.28 -9.29
N LYS A 251 -13.41 -24.65 -10.01
CA LYS A 251 -14.10 -25.25 -11.14
C LYS A 251 -13.14 -25.57 -12.29
N GLU A 252 -12.32 -24.61 -12.69
CA GLU A 252 -11.39 -24.77 -13.84
C GLU A 252 -10.25 -25.76 -13.55
N THR A 253 -9.80 -25.84 -12.28
CA THR A 253 -8.67 -26.70 -11.88
C THR A 253 -9.10 -28.08 -11.36
N GLY A 254 -10.37 -28.27 -11.00
CA GLY A 254 -10.86 -29.46 -10.32
C GLY A 254 -10.31 -29.64 -8.89
N GLN A 255 -9.61 -28.64 -8.36
CA GLN A 255 -9.06 -28.68 -6.99
C GLN A 255 -10.17 -28.54 -5.96
N ARG A 256 -9.90 -28.97 -4.74
CA ARG A 256 -10.81 -28.85 -3.60
C ARG A 256 -10.09 -28.27 -2.41
N LEU A 257 -10.79 -27.38 -1.69
CA LEU A 257 -10.32 -26.90 -0.40
C LEU A 257 -10.48 -28.02 0.64
N VAL A 258 -9.45 -28.23 1.43
CA VAL A 258 -9.47 -29.14 2.59
C VAL A 258 -9.17 -28.30 3.83
N GLY A 259 -9.71 -28.70 4.97
CA GLY A 259 -9.69 -28.00 6.25
C GLY A 259 -8.58 -27.00 6.47
N GLY A 260 -8.86 -25.94 7.16
CA GLY A 260 -7.91 -24.88 7.52
C GLY A 260 -7.96 -24.56 9.01
N SER A 261 -6.85 -23.99 9.53
CA SER A 261 -6.71 -23.56 10.93
C SER A 261 -6.38 -22.09 11.06
N GLY A 262 -6.58 -21.30 9.99
CA GLY A 262 -6.36 -19.86 10.03
C GLY A 262 -7.43 -19.10 10.83
N PRO A 263 -7.21 -17.83 11.13
CA PRO A 263 -8.11 -17.01 11.96
C PRO A 263 -9.52 -16.86 11.34
N PHE A 264 -9.67 -17.07 10.03
CA PHE A 264 -10.95 -17.04 9.30
C PHE A 264 -11.43 -18.44 8.88
N ALA A 265 -10.88 -19.51 9.49
CA ALA A 265 -11.35 -20.87 9.25
C ALA A 265 -12.84 -20.99 9.64
N PRO A 266 -13.66 -21.85 8.94
CA PRO A 266 -15.03 -22.10 9.32
C PRO A 266 -15.15 -22.55 10.78
N ALA A 267 -16.23 -22.17 11.44
CA ALA A 267 -16.48 -22.47 12.85
C ALA A 267 -16.25 -23.96 13.17
N GLY A 268 -15.26 -24.24 14.00
CA GLY A 268 -14.71 -25.58 14.33
C GLY A 268 -13.20 -25.57 14.54
N GLY A 269 -12.50 -24.55 14.03
CA GLY A 269 -11.10 -24.27 14.35
C GLY A 269 -11.03 -23.11 15.35
N HIS A 270 -10.32 -23.31 16.45
CA HIS A 270 -9.98 -22.20 17.33
C HIS A 270 -8.93 -21.34 16.60
N GLY A 271 -9.36 -20.25 15.97
CA GLY A 271 -8.47 -19.26 15.42
C GLY A 271 -8.00 -18.31 16.49
N ASP A 272 -6.71 -18.20 16.68
CA ASP A 272 -6.12 -17.08 17.40
C ASP A 272 -6.35 -15.79 16.61
N ALA A 273 -6.39 -14.69 17.36
CA ALA A 273 -6.60 -13.36 16.83
C ALA A 273 -5.69 -13.04 15.62
N ASP A 274 -6.29 -12.57 14.54
CA ASP A 274 -5.53 -12.11 13.39
C ASP A 274 -4.66 -10.90 13.76
N ALA A 275 -3.35 -11.14 13.85
CA ALA A 275 -2.38 -10.11 14.21
C ALA A 275 -2.26 -9.01 13.14
N THR A 276 -2.78 -9.23 11.93
CA THR A 276 -2.68 -8.26 10.83
C THR A 276 -3.83 -7.28 10.77
N SER A 277 -5.03 -7.69 11.20
CA SER A 277 -6.21 -6.80 11.20
C SER A 277 -6.43 -6.07 12.51
N GLY A 278 -5.78 -6.50 13.61
CA GLY A 278 -6.06 -6.01 14.95
C GLY A 278 -7.53 -6.22 15.39
N ALA A 279 -8.27 -7.07 14.66
CA ALA A 279 -9.72 -7.14 14.72
C ALA A 279 -10.26 -8.21 15.67
N SER A 280 -9.40 -8.82 16.47
CA SER A 280 -9.81 -9.96 17.24
C SER A 280 -9.59 -9.79 18.72
N ASP A 281 -10.44 -9.02 19.34
CA ASP A 281 -10.87 -9.26 20.72
C ASP A 281 -12.37 -9.51 20.68
N SER A 282 -12.75 -10.74 20.51
CA SER A 282 -14.13 -11.15 20.69
C SER A 282 -14.22 -12.21 21.77
N ALA A 283 -14.33 -11.71 22.97
CA ALA A 283 -15.16 -12.35 23.97
C ALA A 283 -16.38 -11.47 24.13
N ASP A 284 -17.22 -11.37 23.12
CA ASP A 284 -18.68 -11.27 23.33
C ASP A 284 -19.41 -11.26 22.01
N GLY A 285 -20.59 -11.89 21.99
CA GLY A 285 -21.32 -12.30 20.85
C GLY A 285 -21.63 -11.27 19.78
N GLY A 286 -21.38 -11.66 18.55
CA GLY A 286 -22.12 -11.26 17.38
C GLY A 286 -22.02 -9.81 16.99
N HIS A 287 -21.12 -9.54 16.08
CA HIS A 287 -21.32 -8.74 14.87
C HIS A 287 -19.95 -8.65 14.18
N GLY A 288 -19.93 -9.06 12.94
CA GLY A 288 -18.72 -9.20 12.15
C GLY A 288 -17.80 -8.01 12.26
N ALA A 289 -16.50 -8.30 12.28
CA ALA A 289 -15.48 -7.28 12.21
C ALA A 289 -15.73 -6.48 10.94
N ALA A 290 -16.22 -5.28 11.11
CA ALA A 290 -16.30 -4.35 10.02
C ALA A 290 -14.87 -3.95 9.65
N ASP A 291 -14.71 -3.63 8.42
CA ASP A 291 -13.61 -2.95 7.84
C ASP A 291 -12.88 -1.99 8.79
N ALA A 292 -11.57 -2.10 8.83
CA ALA A 292 -10.75 -1.23 9.65
C ALA A 292 -10.63 0.20 9.10
N THR A 293 -10.86 0.41 7.79
CA THR A 293 -10.73 1.71 7.13
C THR A 293 -11.94 2.11 6.29
N SER A 294 -12.87 1.20 5.97
CA SER A 294 -14.10 1.60 5.31
C SER A 294 -15.12 2.07 6.35
N GLY A 295 -15.71 3.20 6.20
CA GLY A 295 -16.82 3.66 7.03
C GLY A 295 -18.12 2.90 6.75
N ALA A 296 -18.03 1.65 6.29
CA ALA A 296 -19.18 0.82 5.98
C ALA A 296 -19.91 0.49 7.27
N SER A 297 -20.79 1.34 7.62
CA SER A 297 -21.80 1.09 8.64
C SER A 297 -23.15 0.96 7.97
N ASN A 298 -23.83 -0.07 8.29
CA ASN A 298 -25.26 -0.36 8.07
C ASN A 298 -25.87 0.12 6.78
#